data_592ab271d767c6d94a1e7e2a87c68b8f
#
_entry.id   592ab271d767c6d94a1e7e2a87c68b8f
#
_cell.length_a   1.000
_cell.length_b   1.000
_cell.length_c   1.000
_cell.angle_alpha   90.00
_cell.angle_beta   90.00
_cell.angle_gamma   90.00
#
_symmetry.space_group_name_H-M   'P 1'
#
loop_
_entity.id
_entity.type
_entity.pdbx_description
1 polymer ?
#
loop_
_entity_poly.entity_id
_entity_poly.type
_entity_poly.pdbx_seq_one_letter_code
_entity_poly.pdbx_strand_id
1 'polypeptide(L)'
;MKLFVQAPIGPQTGLAEIDVIPDHTIGEIKQQVCTSFGVDPATVALMYGGIILDETSTVSKAGIPENAQLALMPYNIIGGIGR
;
A
#
# COMPACT_ATOMS: atom_id res chain seq x y z
N MET A 1 -9.91 -11.74 -3.84
CA MET A 1 -9.76 -10.44 -4.50
C MET A 1 -8.28 -10.16 -4.71
N LYS A 2 -7.88 -9.82 -5.90
CA LYS A 2 -6.48 -9.66 -6.26
C LYS A 2 -6.14 -8.18 -6.39
N LEU A 3 -5.01 -7.79 -5.81
CA LEU A 3 -4.50 -6.43 -5.90
C LEU A 3 -3.04 -6.44 -6.34
N PHE A 4 -2.61 -5.35 -6.94
CA PHE A 4 -1.23 -5.16 -7.35
C PHE A 4 -0.66 -3.98 -6.60
N VAL A 5 0.54 -4.15 -6.05
CA VAL A 5 1.20 -3.08 -5.30
C VAL A 5 2.56 -2.82 -5.91
N GLN A 6 2.78 -1.59 -6.33
CA GLN A 6 4.05 -1.15 -6.88
C GLN A 6 4.89 -0.51 -5.77
N ALA A 7 6.15 -0.93 -5.68
CA ALA A 7 7.09 -0.38 -4.70
C ALA A 7 8.32 0.12 -5.41
N PRO A 8 8.41 1.42 -5.66
CA PRO A 8 9.60 1.99 -6.31
C PRO A 8 10.78 2.17 -5.37
N ILE A 9 10.64 1.76 -4.11
CA ILE A 9 11.65 1.94 -3.07
C ILE A 9 12.03 0.59 -2.45
N GLY A 10 13.15 0.56 -1.73
CA GLY A 10 13.59 -0.62 -1.03
C GLY A 10 14.53 -1.47 -1.87
N PRO A 11 15.03 -2.57 -1.29
CA PRO A 11 15.98 -3.44 -1.99
C PRO A 11 15.37 -4.19 -3.17
N GLN A 12 14.05 -4.35 -3.17
CA GLN A 12 13.33 -5.00 -4.27
C GLN A 12 12.27 -4.05 -4.77
N THR A 13 12.46 -3.56 -5.99
CA THR A 13 11.48 -2.71 -6.64
C THR A 13 10.66 -3.56 -7.60
N GLY A 14 9.43 -3.12 -7.88
CA GLY A 14 8.60 -3.83 -8.83
C GLY A 14 7.15 -3.88 -8.39
N LEU A 15 6.43 -4.81 -8.98
CA LEU A 15 4.99 -4.97 -8.78
C LEU A 15 4.74 -6.31 -8.08
N ALA A 16 4.08 -6.27 -6.93
CA ALA A 16 3.66 -7.47 -6.21
C ALA A 16 2.18 -7.72 -6.43
N GLU A 17 1.84 -8.99 -6.64
CA GLU A 17 0.45 -9.42 -6.74
C GLU A 17 0.08 -10.08 -5.42
N ILE A 18 -1.00 -9.62 -4.81
CA ILE A 18 -1.45 -10.17 -3.52
C ILE A 18 -2.93 -10.52 -3.59
N ASP A 19 -3.32 -11.52 -2.79
CA ASP A 19 -4.71 -11.89 -2.61
C ASP A 19 -5.18 -11.37 -1.26
N VAL A 20 -6.30 -10.65 -1.27
CA VAL A 20 -6.88 -10.09 -0.05
C VAL A 20 -8.38 -10.36 -0.04
N ILE A 21 -8.97 -10.25 1.15
CA ILE A 21 -10.43 -10.25 1.27
C ILE A 21 -10.88 -8.82 1.57
N PRO A 22 -12.13 -8.46 1.21
CA PRO A 22 -12.62 -7.09 1.43
C PRO A 22 -12.59 -6.63 2.89
N ASP A 23 -12.58 -7.57 3.84
CA ASP A 23 -12.54 -7.24 5.26
C ASP A 23 -11.13 -6.98 5.79
N HIS A 24 -10.10 -7.23 5.02
CA HIS A 24 -8.73 -6.89 5.42
C HIS A 24 -8.59 -5.38 5.54
N THR A 25 -7.85 -4.94 6.56
CA THR A 25 -7.55 -3.52 6.68
C THR A 25 -6.38 -3.15 5.77
N ILE A 26 -6.33 -1.87 5.42
CA ILE A 26 -5.22 -1.34 4.61
C ILE A 26 -3.89 -1.55 5.35
N GLY A 27 -3.89 -1.39 6.68
CA GLY A 27 -2.68 -1.61 7.47
C GLY A 27 -2.16 -3.04 7.39
N GLU A 28 -3.06 -4.02 7.40
CA GLU A 28 -2.67 -5.42 7.25
C GLU A 28 -2.05 -5.68 5.88
N ILE A 29 -2.64 -5.11 4.84
CA ILE A 29 -2.12 -5.26 3.47
C ILE A 29 -0.75 -4.59 3.36
N LYS A 30 -0.59 -3.40 3.94
CA LYS A 30 0.68 -2.70 3.93
C LYS A 30 1.77 -3.52 4.62
N GLN A 31 1.47 -4.11 5.77
CA GLN A 31 2.44 -4.95 6.47
C GLN A 31 2.86 -6.16 5.64
N GLN A 32 1.90 -6.81 5.02
CA GLN A 32 2.17 -7.99 4.20
C GLN A 32 3.08 -7.63 3.01
N VAL A 33 2.76 -6.55 2.33
CA VAL A 33 3.53 -6.10 1.17
C VAL A 33 4.91 -5.63 1.58
N CYS A 34 5.02 -4.87 2.67
CA CYS A 34 6.31 -4.39 3.15
C CYS A 34 7.23 -5.52 3.57
N THR A 35 6.69 -6.57 4.18
CA THR A 35 7.46 -7.77 4.51
C THR A 35 8.00 -8.41 3.23
N SER A 36 7.19 -8.49 2.20
CA SER A 36 7.57 -9.07 0.92
C SER A 36 8.67 -8.27 0.23
N PHE A 37 8.60 -6.93 0.31
CA PHE A 37 9.60 -6.06 -0.32
C PHE A 37 10.79 -5.76 0.57
N GLY A 38 10.78 -6.16 1.83
CA GLY A 38 11.86 -5.86 2.76
C GLY A 38 11.89 -4.40 3.19
N VAL A 39 10.74 -3.77 3.30
CA VAL A 39 10.59 -2.36 3.66
C VAL A 39 9.92 -2.26 5.03
N ASP A 40 10.34 -1.29 5.85
CA ASP A 40 9.72 -1.05 7.14
C ASP A 40 8.35 -0.38 6.92
N PRO A 41 7.25 -1.03 7.34
CA PRO A 41 5.92 -0.45 7.11
C PRO A 41 5.69 0.88 7.82
N ALA A 42 6.45 1.18 8.86
CA ALA A 42 6.33 2.46 9.56
C ALA A 42 6.85 3.64 8.75
N THR A 43 7.60 3.39 7.70
CA THR A 43 8.24 4.44 6.91
C THR A 43 7.52 4.75 5.61
N VAL A 44 6.47 4.02 5.29
CA VAL A 44 5.79 4.15 4.00
C VAL A 44 4.28 4.21 4.18
N ALA A 45 3.60 4.74 3.18
CA ALA A 45 2.14 4.75 3.12
C ALA A 45 1.69 4.01 1.86
N LEU A 46 0.51 3.44 1.91
CA LEU A 46 -0.11 2.80 0.77
C LEU A 46 -1.04 3.81 0.11
N MET A 47 -0.91 3.97 -1.20
CA MET A 47 -1.67 4.97 -1.95
C MET A 47 -2.44 4.32 -3.09
N TYR A 48 -3.59 4.91 -3.39
CA TYR A 48 -4.41 4.50 -4.51
C TYR A 48 -4.99 5.74 -5.18
N GLY A 49 -4.78 5.88 -6.48
CA GLY A 49 -5.28 7.02 -7.23
C GLY A 49 -4.75 8.35 -6.74
N GLY A 50 -3.53 8.38 -6.22
CA GLY A 50 -2.92 9.59 -5.70
C GLY A 50 -3.37 9.97 -4.30
N ILE A 51 -4.14 9.11 -3.63
CA ILE A 51 -4.66 9.36 -2.29
C ILE A 51 -4.04 8.39 -1.31
N ILE A 52 -3.57 8.89 -0.17
CA ILE A 52 -3.06 8.05 0.90
C ILE A 52 -4.24 7.33 1.55
N LEU A 53 -4.14 6.01 1.63
CA LEU A 53 -5.21 5.19 2.20
C LEU A 53 -5.12 5.18 3.72
N ASP A 54 -6.30 5.19 4.36
CA ASP A 54 -6.40 5.10 5.82
C ASP A 54 -6.16 3.65 6.25
N GLU A 55 -5.13 3.43 7.05
CA GLU A 55 -4.75 2.08 7.47
C GLU A 55 -5.79 1.39 8.34
N THR A 56 -6.67 2.14 8.95
CA THR A 56 -7.75 1.57 9.78
C THR A 56 -8.97 1.18 8.96
N SER A 57 -9.04 1.62 7.70
CA SER A 57 -10.13 1.27 6.81
C SER A 57 -9.93 -0.12 6.23
N THR A 58 -11.03 -0.79 5.89
CA THR A 58 -10.97 -2.04 5.15
C THR A 58 -10.87 -1.75 3.65
N VAL A 59 -10.48 -2.77 2.89
CA VAL A 59 -10.45 -2.67 1.43
C VAL A 59 -11.83 -2.27 0.90
N SER A 60 -12.88 -2.84 1.46
CA SER A 60 -14.25 -2.54 1.07
C SER A 60 -14.60 -1.07 1.33
N LYS A 61 -14.26 -0.56 2.49
CA LYS A 61 -14.56 0.84 2.84
C LYS A 61 -13.74 1.82 2.03
N ALA A 62 -12.53 1.44 1.68
CA ALA A 62 -11.66 2.29 0.86
C ALA A 62 -12.13 2.37 -0.60
N GLY A 63 -13.05 1.50 -0.99
CA GLY A 63 -13.58 1.50 -2.35
C GLY A 63 -12.58 0.98 -3.37
N ILE A 64 -11.71 0.07 -2.98
CA ILE A 64 -10.67 -0.46 -3.87
C ILE A 64 -11.25 -1.60 -4.70
N PRO A 65 -11.26 -1.47 -6.02
CA PRO A 65 -11.80 -2.52 -6.88
C PRO A 65 -10.82 -3.67 -7.04
N GLU A 66 -11.33 -4.79 -7.55
CA GLU A 66 -10.49 -5.93 -7.88
C GLU A 66 -9.49 -5.54 -8.96
N ASN A 67 -8.29 -6.09 -8.86
CA ASN A 67 -7.20 -5.81 -9.78
C ASN A 67 -6.69 -4.37 -9.73
N ALA A 68 -7.02 -3.63 -8.67
CA ALA A 68 -6.52 -2.27 -8.52
C ALA A 68 -5.01 -2.28 -8.32
N GLN A 69 -4.37 -1.23 -8.81
CA GLN A 69 -2.93 -1.04 -8.62
C GLN A 69 -2.71 0.02 -7.56
N LEU A 70 -2.04 -0.40 -6.49
CA LEU A 70 -1.69 0.47 -5.38
C LEU A 70 -0.20 0.80 -5.45
N ALA A 71 0.23 1.79 -4.68
CA ALA A 71 1.63 2.18 -4.63
C ALA A 71 2.08 2.36 -3.19
N LEU A 72 3.31 1.93 -2.91
CA LEU A 72 3.98 2.25 -1.65
C LEU A 72 4.84 3.48 -1.85
N MET A 73 4.67 4.47 -0.97
CA MET A 73 5.45 5.70 -1.05
C MET A 73 6.03 6.02 0.32
N PRO A 74 7.31 6.42 0.39
CA PRO A 74 7.92 6.76 1.66
C PRO A 74 7.35 8.06 2.22
N TYR A 75 7.16 8.09 3.54
CA TYR A 75 6.61 9.27 4.19
C TYR A 75 7.51 10.49 4.06
N ASN A 76 8.82 10.29 3.96
CA ASN A 76 9.73 11.43 3.83
C ASN A 76 9.51 12.20 2.53
N ILE A 77 9.01 11.55 1.50
CA ILE A 77 8.64 12.22 0.25
C ILE A 77 7.28 12.89 0.41
N ILE A 78 6.31 12.15 0.95
CA ILE A 78 4.94 12.65 1.12
C ILE A 78 4.92 13.80 2.14
N GLY A 79 5.54 13.58 3.29
CA GLY A 79 5.54 14.55 4.37
C GLY A 79 6.30 15.81 4.03
N GLY A 80 7.34 15.71 3.21
CA GLY A 80 8.12 16.87 2.78
C GLY A 80 7.31 17.85 1.96
N ILE A 81 6.33 17.35 1.23
CA ILE A 81 5.45 18.18 0.41
C ILE A 81 4.48 18.98 1.29
N GLY A 82 4.04 18.38 2.38
CA GLY A 82 3.05 18.99 3.26
C GLY A 82 3.61 19.98 4.26
N ARG A 83 4.89 20.25 4.15
CA ARG A 83 5.56 21.16 5.07
C ARG A 83 5.94 22.46 4.40
#